data_cc8ff07ed28291376311fbd4a0694e7d
#
_entry.id   cc8ff07ed28291376311fbd4a0694e7d
#
_cell.length_a   1.000
_cell.length_b   1.000
_cell.length_c   1.000
_cell.angle_alpha   90.00
_cell.angle_beta   90.00
_cell.angle_gamma   90.00
#
_symmetry.space_group_name_H-M   'P 1'
#
loop_
_entity.id
_entity.type
_entity.pdbx_description
1 polymer ?
#
loop_
_entity_poly.entity_id
_entity_poly.type
_entity_poly.pdbx_seq_one_letter_code
_entity_poly.pdbx_strand_id
1 'polypeptide(L)'
;FDRDDNYLLSAPIEDQIWKVDAKSGELVWRFGRDGDFRMDTTAYFSFQHSPYIMENGDLMLFDNGLHNQRSGGKAFRLDEENRTAQITINALLPADKYTSRMGNASILPNGNLLQCSSKTGSVMVTDKEGKVLWESVLHFAPYRAVYVPVETWDKYFKEIK
;
A
#
# COMPACT_ATOMS: atom_id res chain seq x y z
N PHE A 1 11.27 1.58 5.09
CA PHE A 1 11.87 2.64 5.90
C PHE A 1 11.08 3.93 5.70
N ASP A 2 11.07 4.81 6.73
CA ASP A 2 10.61 6.18 6.58
C ASP A 2 11.77 7.10 6.11
N ARG A 3 11.55 8.43 6.11
CA ARG A 3 12.57 9.40 5.66
C ARG A 3 13.74 9.58 6.63
N ASP A 4 13.58 9.16 7.87
CA ASP A 4 14.59 9.24 8.93
C ASP A 4 15.25 7.87 9.17
N ASP A 5 15.11 6.94 8.20
CA ASP A 5 15.62 5.58 8.20
C ASP A 5 15.02 4.66 9.30
N ASN A 6 13.91 5.05 9.93
CA ASN A 6 13.19 4.18 10.85
C ASN A 6 12.45 3.07 10.12
N TYR A 7 12.20 1.96 10.83
CA TYR A 7 11.45 0.84 10.27
C TYR A 7 9.94 1.10 10.26
N LEU A 8 9.29 0.78 9.12
CA LEU A 8 7.84 0.67 9.04
C LEU A 8 7.47 -0.81 8.96
N LEU A 9 6.77 -1.30 9.95
CA LEU A 9 6.33 -2.69 10.05
C LEU A 9 4.82 -2.78 9.83
N SER A 10 4.40 -3.68 8.93
CA SER A 10 2.98 -4.02 8.83
C SER A 10 2.65 -5.08 9.87
N ALA A 11 1.68 -4.80 10.73
CA ALA A 11 1.07 -5.73 11.69
C ALA A 11 -0.37 -6.05 11.23
N PRO A 12 -0.57 -6.98 10.26
CA PRO A 12 -1.86 -7.16 9.60
C PRO A 12 -2.96 -7.68 10.54
N ILE A 13 -2.60 -8.50 11.53
CA ILE A 13 -3.57 -9.07 12.49
C ILE A 13 -4.13 -7.96 13.39
N GLU A 14 -3.33 -6.94 13.68
CA GLU A 14 -3.71 -5.79 14.49
C GLU A 14 -4.37 -4.67 13.67
N ASP A 15 -4.46 -4.81 12.36
CA ASP A 15 -4.89 -3.74 11.44
C ASP A 15 -4.05 -2.45 11.62
N GLN A 16 -2.73 -2.60 11.83
CA GLN A 16 -1.83 -1.49 12.17
C GLN A 16 -0.53 -1.47 11.34
N ILE A 17 0.03 -0.28 11.20
CA ILE A 17 1.41 -0.03 10.81
C ILE A 17 2.15 0.52 12.02
N TRP A 18 3.33 -0.02 12.30
CA TRP A 18 4.17 0.41 13.42
C TRP A 18 5.42 1.09 12.90
N LYS A 19 5.78 2.25 13.49
CA LYS A 19 7.07 2.87 13.30
C LYS A 19 7.97 2.52 14.47
N VAL A 20 9.14 1.98 14.17
CA VAL A 20 10.15 1.59 15.16
C VAL A 20 11.42 2.37 14.87
N ASP A 21 11.96 3.03 15.89
CA ASP A 21 13.24 3.72 15.80
C ASP A 21 14.36 2.73 15.49
N ALA A 22 15.11 2.98 14.41
CA ALA A 22 16.12 2.05 13.93
C ALA A 22 17.37 1.95 14.83
N LYS A 23 17.59 2.94 15.70
CA LYS A 23 18.77 2.98 16.59
C LYS A 23 18.47 2.37 17.95
N SER A 24 17.34 2.75 18.56
CA SER A 24 16.95 2.27 19.89
C SER A 24 16.15 0.97 19.85
N GLY A 25 15.47 0.67 18.73
CA GLY A 25 14.50 -0.43 18.62
C GLY A 25 13.17 -0.13 19.32
N GLU A 26 12.94 1.09 19.80
CA GLU A 26 11.73 1.47 20.49
C GLU A 26 10.59 1.74 19.52
N LEU A 27 9.36 1.40 19.95
CA LEU A 27 8.13 1.70 19.23
C LEU A 27 7.84 3.20 19.31
N VAL A 28 7.86 3.91 18.17
CA VAL A 28 7.60 5.35 18.07
C VAL A 28 6.09 5.62 18.02
N TRP A 29 5.38 4.87 17.18
CA TRP A 29 3.92 4.95 17.08
C TRP A 29 3.29 3.74 16.37
N ARG A 30 1.98 3.61 16.57
CA ARG A 30 1.09 2.68 15.86
C ARG A 30 0.05 3.48 15.09
N PHE A 31 -0.14 3.16 13.83
CA PHE A 31 -1.13 3.77 12.96
C PHE A 31 -2.12 2.73 12.47
N GLY A 32 -3.41 3.01 12.59
CA GLY A 32 -4.51 2.11 12.21
C GLY A 32 -5.55 1.99 13.32
N ARG A 33 -6.29 0.88 13.33
CA ARG A 33 -7.32 0.60 14.34
C ARG A 33 -6.69 0.54 15.74
N ASP A 34 -7.30 1.24 16.68
CA ASP A 34 -6.83 1.30 18.08
C ASP A 34 -5.35 1.74 18.24
N GLY A 35 -4.82 2.43 17.20
CA GLY A 35 -3.49 3.02 17.18
C GLY A 35 -3.44 4.42 17.81
N ASP A 36 -2.32 5.09 17.62
CA ASP A 36 -2.02 6.36 18.28
C ASP A 36 -2.56 7.60 17.53
N PHE A 37 -3.13 7.42 16.32
CA PHE A 37 -3.63 8.50 15.48
C PHE A 37 -5.15 8.57 15.43
N ARG A 38 -5.68 9.79 15.49
CA ARG A 38 -7.10 10.06 15.22
C ARG A 38 -7.30 10.16 13.70
N MET A 39 -8.25 9.41 13.16
CA MET A 39 -8.68 9.48 11.78
C MET A 39 -10.17 9.17 11.65
N ASP A 40 -10.75 9.49 10.49
CA ASP A 40 -12.11 9.09 10.16
C ASP A 40 -12.21 7.55 10.13
N THR A 41 -13.22 7.00 10.81
CA THR A 41 -13.43 5.55 10.89
C THR A 41 -13.73 4.90 9.53
N THR A 42 -14.23 5.66 8.56
CA THR A 42 -14.43 5.19 7.18
C THR A 42 -13.12 5.00 6.43
N ALA A 43 -12.02 5.59 6.91
CA ALA A 43 -10.68 5.44 6.36
C ALA A 43 -9.91 4.23 6.92
N TYR A 44 -10.43 3.53 7.94
CA TYR A 44 -9.77 2.34 8.48
C TYR A 44 -9.46 1.32 7.40
N PHE A 45 -8.38 0.61 7.60
CA PHE A 45 -7.91 -0.51 6.78
C PHE A 45 -7.86 -1.78 7.62
N SER A 46 -7.78 -2.92 6.96
CA SER A 46 -7.67 -4.20 7.66
C SER A 46 -6.83 -5.22 6.89
N PHE A 47 -6.02 -5.94 7.65
CA PHE A 47 -5.12 -6.97 7.13
C PHE A 47 -4.17 -6.46 6.04
N GLN A 48 -3.72 -5.23 6.16
CA GLN A 48 -2.97 -4.48 5.16
C GLN A 48 -1.58 -5.06 4.87
N HIS A 49 -1.09 -4.78 3.66
CA HIS A 49 0.23 -5.19 3.19
C HIS A 49 0.99 -4.03 2.54
N SER A 50 2.30 -4.21 2.42
CA SER A 50 3.20 -3.37 1.62
C SER A 50 3.17 -1.88 1.94
N PRO A 51 3.26 -1.45 3.22
CA PRO A 51 3.36 -0.03 3.55
C PRO A 51 4.68 0.56 3.07
N TYR A 52 4.63 1.80 2.55
CA TYR A 52 5.83 2.59 2.24
C TYR A 52 5.52 4.09 2.27
N ILE A 53 6.55 4.91 2.44
CA ILE A 53 6.43 6.37 2.36
C ILE A 53 6.62 6.81 0.92
N MET A 54 5.62 7.53 0.39
CA MET A 54 5.65 8.14 -0.94
C MET A 54 6.61 9.33 -0.97
N GLU A 55 6.99 9.80 -2.17
CA GLU A 55 7.85 10.97 -2.35
C GLU A 55 7.30 12.25 -1.70
N ASN A 56 5.96 12.40 -1.68
CA ASN A 56 5.29 13.54 -1.04
C ASN A 56 5.19 13.41 0.49
N GLY A 57 5.65 12.30 1.08
CA GLY A 57 5.62 12.02 2.52
C GLY A 57 4.37 11.30 3.02
N ASP A 58 3.38 11.06 2.17
CA ASP A 58 2.20 10.30 2.58
C ASP A 58 2.56 8.80 2.73
N LEU A 59 1.95 8.13 3.69
CA LEU A 59 2.04 6.68 3.88
C LEU A 59 1.08 5.97 2.95
N MET A 60 1.59 5.19 1.99
CA MET A 60 0.81 4.30 1.12
C MET A 60 0.81 2.88 1.70
N LEU A 61 -0.32 2.20 1.58
CA LEU A 61 -0.47 0.78 1.88
C LEU A 61 -1.50 0.12 0.93
N PHE A 62 -1.49 -1.19 0.88
CA PHE A 62 -2.56 -1.98 0.27
C PHE A 62 -3.47 -2.49 1.38
N ASP A 63 -4.70 -2.00 1.41
CA ASP A 63 -5.77 -2.47 2.30
C ASP A 63 -6.35 -3.77 1.72
N ASN A 64 -6.18 -4.90 2.41
CA ASN A 64 -6.84 -6.13 2.00
C ASN A 64 -8.34 -6.08 2.27
N GLY A 65 -8.80 -5.22 3.17
CA GLY A 65 -10.22 -4.97 3.42
C GLY A 65 -10.95 -6.19 3.96
N LEU A 66 -10.35 -6.90 4.92
CA LEU A 66 -10.89 -8.15 5.46
C LEU A 66 -12.30 -7.98 6.05
N HIS A 67 -12.59 -6.81 6.65
CA HIS A 67 -13.88 -6.57 7.31
C HIS A 67 -15.01 -6.20 6.33
N ASN A 68 -14.68 -5.62 5.17
CA ASN A 68 -15.67 -5.16 4.18
C ASN A 68 -15.58 -5.90 2.83
N GLN A 69 -14.62 -6.83 2.70
CA GLN A 69 -14.34 -7.61 1.48
C GLN A 69 -14.07 -6.72 0.25
N ARG A 70 -13.39 -5.60 0.47
CA ARG A 70 -12.98 -4.65 -0.57
C ARG A 70 -11.50 -4.31 -0.40
N SER A 71 -10.69 -4.72 -1.36
CA SER A 71 -9.26 -4.43 -1.37
C SER A 71 -8.93 -3.20 -2.20
N GLY A 72 -7.81 -2.53 -1.88
CA GLY A 72 -7.32 -1.43 -2.70
C GLY A 72 -6.20 -0.64 -2.06
N GLY A 73 -5.61 0.27 -2.84
CA GLY A 73 -4.59 1.19 -2.39
C GLY A 73 -5.16 2.33 -1.57
N LYS A 74 -4.60 2.57 -0.38
CA LYS A 74 -4.91 3.73 0.45
C LYS A 74 -3.65 4.51 0.75
N ALA A 75 -3.73 5.86 0.73
CA ALA A 75 -2.64 6.71 1.19
C ALA A 75 -3.13 7.69 2.26
N PHE A 76 -2.25 8.01 3.20
CA PHE A 76 -2.56 8.82 4.37
C PHE A 76 -1.48 9.86 4.59
N ARG A 77 -1.89 11.11 4.82
CA ARG A 77 -1.05 12.15 5.40
C ARG A 77 -1.09 12.01 6.90
N LEU A 78 0.07 11.77 7.50
CA LEU A 78 0.22 11.65 8.95
C LEU A 78 0.78 12.95 9.52
N ASP A 79 0.12 13.48 10.53
CA ASP A 79 0.65 14.53 11.40
C ASP A 79 1.12 13.85 12.68
N GLU A 80 2.42 13.56 12.75
CA GLU A 80 3.01 12.81 13.87
C GLU A 80 3.02 13.63 15.17
N GLU A 81 3.05 14.97 15.09
CA GLU A 81 3.04 15.86 16.25
C GLU A 81 1.64 15.87 16.92
N ASN A 82 0.60 16.07 16.12
CA ASN A 82 -0.78 16.16 16.61
C ASN A 82 -1.49 14.80 16.67
N ARG A 83 -0.84 13.73 16.21
CA ARG A 83 -1.39 12.37 16.11
C ARG A 83 -2.72 12.35 15.37
N THR A 84 -2.73 12.97 14.19
CA THR A 84 -3.90 12.95 13.28
C THR A 84 -3.51 12.39 11.93
N ALA A 85 -4.47 11.76 11.25
CA ALA A 85 -4.28 11.20 9.91
C ALA A 85 -5.44 11.58 8.99
N GLN A 86 -5.11 11.94 7.76
CA GLN A 86 -6.06 12.24 6.71
C GLN A 86 -5.83 11.30 5.52
N ILE A 87 -6.90 10.64 5.04
CA ILE A 87 -6.81 9.86 3.81
C ILE A 87 -6.65 10.79 2.61
N THR A 88 -5.64 10.51 1.76
CA THR A 88 -5.33 11.30 0.55
C THR A 88 -5.58 10.52 -0.73
N ILE A 89 -5.57 9.18 -0.66
CA ILE A 89 -5.97 8.27 -1.74
C ILE A 89 -6.83 7.15 -1.14
N ASN A 90 -7.92 6.80 -1.81
CA ASN A 90 -8.78 5.66 -1.47
C ASN A 90 -9.21 4.93 -2.77
N ALA A 91 -8.27 4.22 -3.37
CA ALA A 91 -8.42 3.56 -4.67
C ALA A 91 -8.88 2.11 -4.49
N LEU A 92 -10.13 1.91 -4.08
CA LEU A 92 -10.72 0.58 -3.92
C LEU A 92 -10.90 -0.11 -5.26
N LEU A 93 -10.46 -1.36 -5.35
CA LEU A 93 -10.65 -2.23 -6.51
C LEU A 93 -12.13 -2.66 -6.65
N PRO A 94 -12.57 -3.10 -7.84
CA PRO A 94 -13.86 -3.76 -8.01
C PRO A 94 -14.06 -4.93 -7.04
N ALA A 95 -15.29 -5.22 -6.64
CA ALA A 95 -15.59 -6.21 -5.59
C ALA A 95 -15.10 -7.63 -5.94
N ASP A 96 -15.13 -8.01 -7.22
CA ASP A 96 -14.61 -9.27 -7.72
C ASP A 96 -13.08 -9.39 -7.68
N LYS A 97 -12.38 -8.30 -7.36
CA LYS A 97 -10.91 -8.24 -7.19
C LYS A 97 -10.49 -8.26 -5.71
N TYR A 98 -11.35 -8.69 -4.83
CA TYR A 98 -11.02 -8.85 -3.42
C TYR A 98 -9.93 -9.89 -3.18
N THR A 99 -8.94 -9.56 -2.36
CA THR A 99 -7.88 -10.45 -1.91
C THR A 99 -7.68 -10.36 -0.40
N SER A 100 -7.90 -11.45 0.31
CA SER A 100 -7.82 -11.46 1.78
C SER A 100 -6.40 -11.45 2.33
N ARG A 101 -5.36 -11.50 1.46
CA ARG A 101 -3.95 -11.50 1.87
C ARG A 101 -3.03 -11.14 0.70
N MET A 102 -1.81 -10.76 1.02
CA MET A 102 -0.78 -10.37 0.04
C MET A 102 -1.22 -9.18 -0.81
N GLY A 103 -0.55 -8.92 -1.90
CA GLY A 103 -0.84 -7.79 -2.76
C GLY A 103 -0.05 -6.53 -2.40
N ASN A 104 -0.13 -5.55 -3.27
CA ASN A 104 0.46 -4.23 -3.05
C ASN A 104 -0.23 -3.16 -3.90
N ALA A 105 -0.06 -1.91 -3.50
CA ALA A 105 -0.34 -0.73 -4.31
C ALA A 105 0.89 0.16 -4.34
N SER A 106 1.18 0.75 -5.48
CA SER A 106 2.24 1.75 -5.64
C SER A 106 1.85 2.82 -6.63
N ILE A 107 2.32 4.06 -6.40
CA ILE A 107 2.10 5.16 -7.34
C ILE A 107 3.04 5.02 -8.53
N LEU A 108 2.51 5.23 -9.74
CA LEU A 108 3.26 5.27 -10.98
C LEU A 108 3.72 6.71 -11.31
N PRO A 109 4.73 6.91 -12.17
CA PRO A 109 5.21 8.24 -12.52
C PRO A 109 4.15 9.18 -13.12
N ASN A 110 3.11 8.64 -13.73
CA ASN A 110 1.98 9.40 -14.26
C ASN A 110 0.87 9.70 -13.23
N GLY A 111 1.07 9.33 -11.97
CA GLY A 111 0.12 9.55 -10.87
C GLY A 111 -0.99 8.49 -10.72
N ASN A 112 -1.06 7.51 -11.63
CA ASN A 112 -1.94 6.34 -11.47
C ASN A 112 -1.36 5.35 -10.45
N LEU A 113 -2.14 4.32 -10.08
CA LEU A 113 -1.70 3.27 -9.17
C LEU A 113 -1.47 1.96 -9.91
N LEU A 114 -0.36 1.28 -9.64
CA LEU A 114 -0.19 -0.14 -9.92
C LEU A 114 -0.66 -0.92 -8.70
N GLN A 115 -1.68 -1.76 -8.87
CA GLN A 115 -2.28 -2.56 -7.81
C GLN A 115 -2.23 -4.05 -8.15
N CYS A 116 -1.86 -4.87 -7.18
CA CYS A 116 -1.83 -6.32 -7.31
C CYS A 116 -2.84 -6.95 -6.35
N SER A 117 -3.88 -7.59 -6.90
CA SER A 117 -4.79 -8.45 -6.16
C SER A 117 -4.31 -9.90 -6.27
N SER A 118 -3.61 -10.37 -5.24
CA SER A 118 -2.91 -11.65 -5.29
C SER A 118 -3.81 -12.84 -5.56
N LYS A 119 -4.88 -13.03 -4.79
CA LYS A 119 -5.74 -14.22 -4.90
C LYS A 119 -6.51 -14.31 -6.21
N THR A 120 -6.80 -13.18 -6.84
CA THR A 120 -7.50 -13.14 -8.14
C THR A 120 -6.52 -13.26 -9.31
N GLY A 121 -5.20 -13.24 -9.04
CA GLY A 121 -4.18 -13.22 -10.09
C GLY A 121 -4.12 -11.90 -10.85
N SER A 122 -4.83 -10.86 -10.41
CA SER A 122 -4.98 -9.62 -11.17
C SER A 122 -3.89 -8.61 -10.82
N VAL A 123 -3.25 -8.06 -11.86
CA VAL A 123 -2.39 -6.87 -11.79
C VAL A 123 -3.09 -5.76 -12.58
N MET A 124 -3.31 -4.63 -11.95
CA MET A 124 -4.14 -3.56 -12.50
C MET A 124 -3.42 -2.21 -12.43
N VAL A 125 -3.67 -1.36 -13.43
CA VAL A 125 -3.44 0.08 -13.33
C VAL A 125 -4.79 0.74 -13.08
N THR A 126 -4.88 1.56 -12.04
CA THR A 126 -6.10 2.31 -11.69
C THR A 126 -5.80 3.80 -11.59
N ASP A 127 -6.82 4.64 -11.69
CA ASP A 127 -6.73 6.01 -11.19
C ASP A 127 -6.76 6.04 -9.64
N LYS A 128 -6.72 7.25 -9.07
CA LYS A 128 -6.72 7.45 -7.60
C LYS A 128 -8.07 7.17 -6.95
N GLU A 129 -9.12 7.07 -7.72
CA GLU A 129 -10.49 6.73 -7.32
C GLU A 129 -10.77 5.22 -7.43
N GLY A 130 -9.81 4.44 -7.98
CA GLY A 130 -9.91 2.98 -8.11
C GLY A 130 -10.54 2.49 -9.42
N LYS A 131 -10.80 3.40 -10.39
CA LYS A 131 -11.26 3.00 -11.72
C LYS A 131 -10.15 2.26 -12.45
N VAL A 132 -10.43 1.03 -12.89
CA VAL A 132 -9.48 0.21 -13.64
C VAL A 132 -9.26 0.80 -15.03
N LEU A 133 -8.01 1.12 -15.36
CA LEU A 133 -7.56 1.63 -16.64
C LEU A 133 -6.92 0.53 -17.51
N TRP A 134 -6.30 -0.45 -16.85
CA TRP A 134 -5.69 -1.61 -17.48
C TRP A 134 -5.66 -2.78 -16.49
N GLU A 135 -5.76 -4.01 -16.99
CA GLU A 135 -5.68 -5.24 -16.21
C GLU A 135 -4.94 -6.34 -16.98
N SER A 136 -4.14 -7.10 -16.23
CA SER A 136 -3.63 -8.41 -16.65
C SER A 136 -4.02 -9.44 -15.61
N VAL A 137 -4.53 -10.59 -16.07
CA VAL A 137 -4.88 -11.72 -15.20
C VAL A 137 -3.88 -12.85 -15.41
N LEU A 138 -3.23 -13.26 -14.32
CA LEU A 138 -2.23 -14.31 -14.29
C LEU A 138 -2.88 -15.65 -13.86
N HIS A 139 -2.31 -16.75 -14.32
CA HIS A 139 -2.78 -18.12 -13.94
C HIS A 139 -2.26 -18.58 -12.57
N PHE A 140 -1.58 -17.69 -11.82
CA PHE A 140 -1.07 -17.94 -10.48
C PHE A 140 -1.33 -16.73 -9.59
N ALA A 141 -1.20 -16.90 -8.27
CA ALA A 141 -1.32 -15.82 -7.30
C ALA A 141 0.02 -15.05 -7.16
N PRO A 142 0.18 -13.89 -7.80
CA PRO A 142 1.40 -13.08 -7.64
C PRO A 142 1.46 -12.54 -6.22
N TYR A 143 2.65 -12.55 -5.62
CA TYR A 143 2.82 -11.95 -4.29
C TYR A 143 2.72 -10.43 -4.36
N ARG A 144 3.40 -9.82 -5.33
CA ARG A 144 3.46 -8.37 -5.60
C ARG A 144 3.64 -8.10 -7.09
N ALA A 145 3.25 -6.89 -7.52
CA ALA A 145 3.61 -6.31 -8.81
C ALA A 145 4.48 -5.06 -8.57
N VAL A 146 5.56 -4.93 -9.31
CA VAL A 146 6.50 -3.81 -9.19
C VAL A 146 6.68 -3.17 -10.56
N TYR A 147 6.58 -1.83 -10.60
CA TYR A 147 6.94 -1.07 -11.79
C TYR A 147 8.48 -1.00 -11.91
N VAL A 148 8.98 -1.37 -13.07
CA VAL A 148 10.40 -1.25 -13.41
C VAL A 148 10.55 -0.17 -14.48
N PRO A 149 11.19 0.97 -14.18
CA PRO A 149 11.48 2.00 -15.18
C PRO A 149 12.30 1.44 -16.36
N VAL A 150 12.07 1.99 -17.57
CA VAL A 150 12.76 1.53 -18.79
C VAL A 150 14.28 1.63 -18.65
N GLU A 151 14.77 2.68 -18.01
CA GLU A 151 16.21 2.89 -17.77
C GLU A 151 16.79 1.79 -16.88
N THR A 152 16.04 1.34 -15.87
CA THR A 152 16.42 0.22 -15.03
C THR A 152 16.39 -1.10 -15.79
N TRP A 153 15.33 -1.31 -16.59
CA TRP A 153 15.23 -2.48 -17.47
C TRP A 153 16.41 -2.55 -18.43
N ASP A 154 16.69 -1.47 -19.15
CA ASP A 154 17.78 -1.40 -20.13
C ASP A 154 19.15 -1.64 -19.49
N LYS A 155 19.37 -1.15 -18.26
CA LYS A 155 20.63 -1.34 -17.54
C LYS A 155 20.91 -2.79 -17.15
N TYR A 156 19.88 -3.54 -16.74
CA TYR A 156 20.06 -4.85 -16.12
C TYR A 156 19.58 -6.04 -16.96
N PHE A 157 18.72 -5.82 -17.96
CA PHE A 157 18.03 -6.91 -18.68
C PHE A 157 18.17 -6.86 -20.20
N LYS A 158 18.75 -5.81 -20.79
CA LYS A 158 18.85 -5.63 -22.25
C LYS A 158 19.68 -6.71 -22.95
N GLU A 159 20.57 -7.38 -22.22
CA GLU A 159 21.43 -8.43 -22.75
C GLU A 159 20.84 -9.85 -22.64
N ILE A 160 19.66 -10.00 -22.04
CA ILE A 160 18.95 -11.28 -21.96
C ILE A 160 18.09 -11.43 -23.21
N LYS A 161 18.71 -11.86 -24.31
CA LYS A 161 18.04 -12.28 -25.54
C LYS A 161 18.09 -13.80 -25.65
#